data_928de1531fb30e292e6ebbd5081fff15
#
_entry.id   928de1531fb30e292e6ebbd5081fff15
#
_cell.length_a   1.000
_cell.length_b   1.000
_cell.length_c   1.000
_cell.angle_alpha   90.00
_cell.angle_beta   90.00
_cell.angle_gamma   90.00
#
_symmetry.space_group_name_H-M   'P 1'
#
loop_
_entity.id
_entity.type
_entity.pdbx_description
1 polymer ?
#
loop_
_entity_poly.entity_id
_entity_poly.type
_entity_poly.pdbx_seq_one_letter_code
_entity_poly.pdbx_strand_id
1 'polypeptide(L)'
;MTEEIKKLWPELEWITDPELREKTARTWEIALERSVLTADDLNRIPFTLLCGPDLKVTFMDHKRCVVHIAREAGEKMNSFFRDDLPVNMDVLLSGAILADVGKMLEYELDAQGKAVQGKYGQYLRHPFSGVSLAEECGVPPEVCHIIAAHAHEGDLVKRTTEAYIVHHADFMTFLPFKSRLIV
;
A
#
# COMPACT_ATOMS: atom_id res chain seq x y z
N MET A 1 2.53 15.81 9.78
CA MET A 1 1.65 14.61 10.00
C MET A 1 0.47 14.97 10.88
N THR A 2 -0.76 14.86 10.35
CA THR A 2 -2.02 15.14 11.07
C THR A 2 -2.40 14.02 12.05
N GLU A 3 -3.25 14.33 13.03
CA GLU A 3 -3.77 13.32 13.98
C GLU A 3 -4.63 12.26 13.28
N GLU A 4 -5.32 12.62 12.18
CA GLU A 4 -6.07 11.68 11.36
C GLU A 4 -5.16 10.61 10.73
N ILE A 5 -4.03 11.03 10.16
CA ILE A 5 -3.06 10.09 9.55
C ILE A 5 -2.38 9.23 10.61
N LYS A 6 -2.04 9.78 11.78
CA LYS A 6 -1.50 8.97 12.88
C LYS A 6 -2.48 7.88 13.33
N LYS A 7 -3.77 8.22 13.38
CA LYS A 7 -4.82 7.26 13.74
C LYS A 7 -5.01 6.20 12.64
N LEU A 8 -4.95 6.61 11.38
CA LEU A 8 -5.08 5.71 10.23
C LEU A 8 -3.90 4.75 10.12
N TRP A 9 -2.69 5.25 10.36
CA TRP A 9 -1.43 4.55 10.21
C TRP A 9 -0.53 4.64 11.45
N PRO A 10 -0.88 3.97 12.57
CA PRO A 10 0.02 3.92 13.74
C PRO A 10 1.36 3.26 13.42
N GLU A 11 1.44 2.45 12.35
CA GLU A 11 2.66 1.81 11.84
C GLU A 11 3.71 2.80 11.32
N LEU A 12 3.34 4.06 11.07
CA LEU A 12 4.30 5.13 10.73
C LEU A 12 5.39 5.29 11.80
N GLU A 13 5.07 5.03 13.07
CA GLU A 13 6.04 5.09 14.16
C GLU A 13 7.14 4.01 14.07
N TRP A 14 6.97 3.01 13.22
CA TRP A 14 8.00 2.00 12.96
C TRP A 14 9.09 2.47 12.01
N ILE A 15 8.85 3.53 11.23
CA ILE A 15 9.85 4.17 10.38
C ILE A 15 10.75 5.01 11.28
N THR A 16 12.04 4.64 11.36
CA THR A 16 12.99 5.29 12.28
C THR A 16 13.52 6.60 11.73
N ASP A 17 13.64 6.74 10.41
CA ASP A 17 13.97 7.99 9.74
C ASP A 17 12.79 8.99 9.84
N PRO A 18 12.93 10.08 10.60
CA PRO A 18 11.84 11.03 10.80
C PRO A 18 11.46 11.81 9.53
N GLU A 19 12.41 12.02 8.61
CA GLU A 19 12.13 12.71 7.35
C GLU A 19 11.32 11.79 6.42
N LEU A 20 11.70 10.53 6.28
CA LEU A 20 10.95 9.56 5.49
C LEU A 20 9.55 9.30 6.07
N ARG A 21 9.44 9.21 7.40
CA ARG A 21 8.15 9.08 8.10
C ARG A 21 7.22 10.24 7.75
N GLU A 22 7.70 11.48 7.82
CA GLU A 22 6.90 12.66 7.50
C GLU A 22 6.48 12.70 6.03
N LYS A 23 7.39 12.37 5.10
CA LYS A 23 7.08 12.25 3.66
C LYS A 23 6.03 11.17 3.38
N THR A 24 6.14 10.01 4.05
CA THR A 24 5.17 8.91 3.96
C THR A 24 3.79 9.36 4.44
N ALA A 25 3.72 10.02 5.58
CA ALA A 25 2.48 10.57 6.12
C ALA A 25 1.89 11.65 5.20
N ARG A 26 2.71 12.58 4.70
CA ARG A 26 2.28 13.65 3.80
C ARG A 26 1.71 13.10 2.50
N THR A 27 2.23 12.00 1.99
CA THR A 27 1.69 11.34 0.79
C THR A 27 0.25 10.89 1.01
N TRP A 28 -0.08 10.33 2.17
CA TRP A 28 -1.44 9.97 2.54
C TRP A 28 -2.35 11.19 2.72
N GLU A 29 -1.84 12.27 3.32
CA GLU A 29 -2.59 13.54 3.45
C GLU A 29 -3.02 14.07 2.07
N ILE A 30 -2.06 14.20 1.13
CA ILE A 30 -2.35 14.67 -0.22
C ILE A 30 -3.28 13.70 -0.97
N ALA A 31 -3.11 12.40 -0.79
CA ALA A 31 -3.98 11.41 -1.41
C ALA A 31 -5.44 11.58 -0.96
N LEU A 32 -5.67 11.77 0.35
CA LEU A 32 -7.01 12.02 0.89
C LEU A 32 -7.55 13.40 0.50
N GLU A 33 -6.72 14.45 0.50
CA GLU A 33 -7.12 15.79 0.03
C GLU A 33 -7.64 15.78 -1.41
N ARG A 34 -7.11 14.90 -2.27
CA ARG A 34 -7.50 14.78 -3.70
C ARG A 34 -8.55 13.73 -3.97
N SER A 35 -8.85 12.90 -3.01
CA SER A 35 -9.81 11.81 -3.11
C SER A 35 -11.24 12.29 -2.84
N VAL A 36 -12.20 11.58 -3.40
CA VAL A 36 -13.60 11.64 -2.94
C VAL A 36 -13.85 10.77 -1.72
N LEU A 37 -12.89 9.89 -1.37
CA LEU A 37 -12.92 9.02 -0.21
C LEU A 37 -12.35 9.75 1.02
N THR A 38 -12.91 9.45 2.18
CA THR A 38 -12.41 9.90 3.48
C THR A 38 -11.62 8.79 4.18
N ALA A 39 -10.88 9.11 5.23
CA ALA A 39 -10.20 8.11 6.06
C ALA A 39 -11.19 7.07 6.65
N ASP A 40 -12.41 7.49 6.99
CA ASP A 40 -13.45 6.59 7.50
C ASP A 40 -13.95 5.61 6.43
N ASP A 41 -13.98 6.01 5.16
CA ASP A 41 -14.37 5.12 4.06
C ASP A 41 -13.43 3.94 3.93
N LEU A 42 -12.12 4.13 4.21
CA LEU A 42 -11.11 3.07 4.12
C LEU A 42 -11.35 1.90 5.10
N ASN A 43 -12.11 2.15 6.18
CA ASN A 43 -12.55 1.13 7.12
C ASN A 43 -13.87 0.45 6.73
N ARG A 44 -14.43 0.81 5.55
CA ARG A 44 -15.73 0.29 5.07
C ARG A 44 -15.66 -0.30 3.66
N ILE A 45 -14.86 0.33 2.78
CA ILE A 45 -14.71 -0.17 1.40
C ILE A 45 -13.89 -1.47 1.36
N PRO A 46 -14.15 -2.37 0.41
CA PRO A 46 -13.34 -3.57 0.23
C PRO A 46 -11.92 -3.20 -0.24
N PHE A 47 -10.93 -3.99 0.15
CA PHE A 47 -9.54 -3.75 -0.27
C PHE A 47 -9.32 -3.94 -1.77
N THR A 48 -10.20 -4.66 -2.46
CA THR A 48 -10.16 -4.89 -3.90
C THR A 48 -11.56 -5.02 -4.47
N LEU A 49 -11.73 -4.57 -5.72
CA LEU A 49 -12.96 -4.76 -6.49
C LEU A 49 -12.98 -6.11 -7.23
N LEU A 50 -11.92 -6.91 -7.17
CA LEU A 50 -11.73 -8.13 -7.95
C LEU A 50 -12.25 -9.41 -7.28
N CYS A 51 -12.68 -9.35 -6.02
CA CYS A 51 -13.10 -10.52 -5.24
C CYS A 51 -14.62 -10.62 -5.03
N GLY A 52 -15.40 -9.86 -5.79
CA GLY A 52 -16.86 -9.86 -5.75
C GLY A 52 -17.46 -8.97 -4.65
N PRO A 53 -18.80 -8.81 -4.66
CA PRO A 53 -19.51 -7.86 -3.81
C PRO A 53 -19.59 -8.27 -2.34
N ASP A 54 -19.36 -9.53 -2.02
CA ASP A 54 -19.50 -10.07 -0.65
C ASP A 54 -18.22 -10.02 0.17
N LEU A 55 -17.15 -9.39 -0.37
CA LEU A 55 -15.88 -9.24 0.32
C LEU A 55 -16.03 -8.29 1.52
N LYS A 56 -15.82 -8.82 2.73
CA LYS A 56 -15.98 -8.07 3.99
C LYS A 56 -14.67 -7.47 4.51
N VAL A 57 -13.52 -7.94 4.02
CA VAL A 57 -12.21 -7.41 4.43
C VAL A 57 -12.06 -6.01 3.88
N THR A 58 -11.86 -5.06 4.80
CA THR A 58 -11.75 -3.65 4.44
C THR A 58 -10.39 -3.32 3.85
N PHE A 59 -10.31 -2.14 3.23
CA PHE A 59 -9.05 -1.62 2.72
C PHE A 59 -7.98 -1.56 3.83
N MET A 60 -8.31 -1.01 4.99
CA MET A 60 -7.35 -0.88 6.09
C MET A 60 -6.98 -2.22 6.72
N ASP A 61 -7.92 -3.16 6.88
CA ASP A 61 -7.61 -4.50 7.41
C ASP A 61 -6.55 -5.18 6.55
N HIS A 62 -6.74 -5.16 5.22
CA HIS A 62 -5.79 -5.76 4.28
C HIS A 62 -4.45 -5.03 4.30
N LYS A 63 -4.46 -3.70 4.18
CA LYS A 63 -3.22 -2.93 4.09
C LYS A 63 -2.36 -3.03 5.35
N ARG A 64 -2.97 -2.93 6.52
CA ARG A 64 -2.25 -3.12 7.77
C ARG A 64 -1.70 -4.54 7.92
N CYS A 65 -2.46 -5.55 7.49
CA CYS A 65 -1.97 -6.93 7.42
C CYS A 65 -0.73 -7.04 6.53
N VAL A 66 -0.74 -6.45 5.34
CA VAL A 66 0.42 -6.41 4.43
C VAL A 66 1.64 -5.77 5.09
N VAL A 67 1.46 -4.61 5.75
CA VAL A 67 2.55 -3.90 6.45
C VAL A 67 3.15 -4.74 7.56
N HIS A 68 2.31 -5.40 8.38
CA HIS A 68 2.77 -6.27 9.46
C HIS A 68 3.53 -7.49 8.94
N ILE A 69 3.03 -8.16 7.91
CA ILE A 69 3.70 -9.30 7.27
C ILE A 69 5.05 -8.86 6.67
N ALA A 70 5.07 -7.72 5.96
CA ALA A 70 6.28 -7.19 5.37
C ALA A 70 7.35 -6.89 6.42
N ARG A 71 6.96 -6.28 7.55
CA ARG A 71 7.85 -6.04 8.69
C ARG A 71 8.47 -7.33 9.21
N GLU A 72 7.65 -8.32 9.58
CA GLU A 72 8.12 -9.59 10.09
C GLU A 72 9.03 -10.32 9.10
N ALA A 73 8.68 -10.29 7.81
CA ALA A 73 9.51 -10.88 6.76
C ALA A 73 10.87 -10.18 6.66
N GLY A 74 10.90 -8.85 6.63
CA GLY A 74 12.14 -8.08 6.58
C GLY A 74 13.05 -8.31 7.79
N GLU A 75 12.47 -8.30 9.00
CA GLU A 75 13.22 -8.60 10.23
C GLU A 75 13.83 -10.01 10.20
N LYS A 76 13.08 -11.03 9.73
CA LYS A 76 13.58 -12.39 9.59
C LYS A 76 14.66 -12.49 8.53
N MET A 77 14.50 -11.87 7.37
CA MET A 77 15.52 -11.86 6.31
C MET A 77 16.83 -11.22 6.82
N ASN A 78 16.75 -10.08 7.50
CA ASN A 78 17.93 -9.45 8.12
C ASN A 78 18.60 -10.36 9.17
N SER A 79 17.80 -11.09 9.94
CA SER A 79 18.32 -12.02 10.96
C SER A 79 19.06 -13.24 10.37
N PHE A 80 18.53 -13.80 9.26
CA PHE A 80 19.06 -15.04 8.67
C PHE A 80 20.10 -14.80 7.58
N PHE A 81 19.89 -13.77 6.74
CA PHE A 81 20.73 -13.52 5.55
C PHE A 81 21.75 -12.41 5.77
N ARG A 82 21.54 -11.56 6.78
CA ARG A 82 22.49 -10.50 7.18
C ARG A 82 22.93 -9.65 5.97
N ASP A 83 24.25 -9.48 5.81
CA ASP A 83 24.84 -8.66 4.75
C ASP A 83 24.74 -9.28 3.35
N ASP A 84 24.43 -10.57 3.24
CA ASP A 84 24.26 -11.23 1.93
C ASP A 84 22.97 -10.78 1.21
N LEU A 85 21.92 -10.41 1.98
CA LEU A 85 20.67 -9.90 1.44
C LEU A 85 20.04 -8.89 2.42
N PRO A 86 20.66 -7.71 2.58
CA PRO A 86 20.19 -6.72 3.54
C PRO A 86 18.86 -6.12 3.11
N VAL A 87 17.96 -5.89 4.09
CA VAL A 87 16.68 -5.21 3.93
C VAL A 87 16.74 -3.89 4.67
N ASN A 88 16.51 -2.79 3.96
CA ASN A 88 16.31 -1.48 4.57
C ASN A 88 14.89 -1.40 5.14
N MET A 89 14.76 -1.48 6.47
CA MET A 89 13.46 -1.54 7.13
C MET A 89 12.64 -0.27 6.94
N ASP A 90 13.25 0.91 6.91
CA ASP A 90 12.53 2.18 6.72
C ASP A 90 11.97 2.27 5.29
N VAL A 91 12.74 1.88 4.28
CA VAL A 91 12.30 1.80 2.88
C VAL A 91 11.18 0.77 2.73
N LEU A 92 11.34 -0.42 3.33
CA LEU A 92 10.33 -1.48 3.32
C LEU A 92 9.00 -1.02 3.91
N LEU A 93 9.03 -0.44 5.11
CA LEU A 93 7.84 -0.02 5.84
C LEU A 93 7.12 1.14 5.11
N SER A 94 7.89 2.15 4.67
CA SER A 94 7.33 3.24 3.87
C SER A 94 6.68 2.72 2.59
N GLY A 95 7.36 1.85 1.86
CA GLY A 95 6.85 1.23 0.64
C GLY A 95 5.58 0.40 0.87
N ALA A 96 5.54 -0.40 1.94
CA ALA A 96 4.37 -1.20 2.29
C ALA A 96 3.16 -0.32 2.67
N ILE A 97 3.38 0.76 3.42
CA ILE A 97 2.34 1.75 3.78
C ILE A 97 1.82 2.46 2.52
N LEU A 98 2.68 2.80 1.58
CA LEU A 98 2.33 3.58 0.38
C LEU A 98 1.91 2.72 -0.83
N ALA A 99 2.13 1.41 -0.84
CA ALA A 99 1.92 0.56 -2.02
C ALA A 99 0.57 0.82 -2.72
N ASP A 100 -0.50 0.96 -1.97
CA ASP A 100 -1.86 1.16 -2.49
C ASP A 100 -2.40 2.60 -2.35
N VAL A 101 -1.57 3.58 -2.00
CA VAL A 101 -2.03 4.97 -1.78
C VAL A 101 -2.74 5.55 -3.00
N GLY A 102 -2.33 5.16 -4.20
CA GLY A 102 -2.97 5.59 -5.45
C GLY A 102 -4.41 5.11 -5.64
N LYS A 103 -4.89 4.12 -4.86
CA LYS A 103 -6.31 3.71 -4.87
C LYS A 103 -7.23 4.84 -4.41
N MET A 104 -6.71 5.82 -3.68
CA MET A 104 -7.45 7.02 -3.31
C MET A 104 -7.90 7.83 -4.53
N LEU A 105 -7.19 7.74 -5.64
CA LEU A 105 -7.55 8.38 -6.92
C LEU A 105 -8.21 7.39 -7.90
N GLU A 106 -8.03 6.09 -7.68
CA GLU A 106 -8.58 5.03 -8.53
C GLU A 106 -10.03 4.71 -8.19
N TYR A 107 -10.43 4.82 -6.91
CA TYR A 107 -11.74 4.41 -6.42
C TYR A 107 -12.66 5.62 -6.17
N GLU A 108 -13.95 5.40 -6.41
CA GLU A 108 -15.04 6.34 -6.11
C GLU A 108 -16.17 5.57 -5.40
N LEU A 109 -17.13 6.31 -4.84
CA LEU A 109 -18.37 5.73 -4.32
C LEU A 109 -19.51 5.97 -5.32
N ASP A 110 -20.28 4.92 -5.62
CA ASP A 110 -21.51 5.06 -6.39
C ASP A 110 -22.64 5.71 -5.56
N ALA A 111 -23.81 5.92 -6.17
CA ALA A 111 -24.97 6.52 -5.51
C ALA A 111 -25.50 5.72 -4.30
N GLN A 112 -25.10 4.46 -4.16
CA GLN A 112 -25.41 3.58 -3.04
C GLN A 112 -24.28 3.52 -1.99
N GLY A 113 -23.18 4.30 -2.18
CA GLY A 113 -22.04 4.32 -1.29
C GLY A 113 -21.11 3.10 -1.45
N LYS A 114 -21.23 2.35 -2.54
CA LYS A 114 -20.38 1.21 -2.84
C LYS A 114 -19.14 1.65 -3.62
N ALA A 115 -17.98 1.09 -3.27
CA ALA A 115 -16.73 1.36 -3.98
C ALA A 115 -16.78 0.81 -5.41
N VAL A 116 -16.43 1.67 -6.36
CA VAL A 116 -16.34 1.37 -7.79
C VAL A 116 -15.04 1.97 -8.34
N GLN A 117 -14.61 1.47 -9.51
CA GLN A 117 -13.51 2.12 -10.21
C GLN A 117 -13.98 3.44 -10.81
N GLY A 118 -13.38 4.54 -10.36
CA GLY A 118 -13.65 5.88 -10.84
C GLY A 118 -13.11 6.14 -12.24
N LYS A 119 -13.52 7.26 -12.84
CA LYS A 119 -13.08 7.65 -14.16
C LYS A 119 -11.55 7.79 -14.27
N TYR A 120 -10.90 8.33 -13.25
CA TYR A 120 -9.45 8.46 -13.20
C TYR A 120 -8.77 7.07 -13.25
N GLY A 121 -9.27 6.11 -12.46
CA GLY A 121 -8.74 4.74 -12.39
C GLY A 121 -8.88 3.93 -13.68
N GLN A 122 -9.77 4.32 -14.59
CA GLN A 122 -9.88 3.72 -15.91
C GLN A 122 -8.65 4.02 -16.81
N TYR A 123 -7.94 5.12 -16.56
CA TYR A 123 -6.76 5.53 -17.32
C TYR A 123 -5.45 5.27 -16.57
N LEU A 124 -5.43 5.49 -15.26
CA LEU A 124 -4.23 5.37 -14.44
C LEU A 124 -4.49 4.45 -13.24
N ARG A 125 -3.81 3.31 -13.25
CA ARG A 125 -3.82 2.34 -12.16
C ARG A 125 -3.04 2.90 -10.95
N HIS A 126 -3.43 2.46 -9.75
CA HIS A 126 -2.87 2.94 -8.48
C HIS A 126 -1.35 2.85 -8.33
N PRO A 127 -0.59 1.91 -8.94
CA PRO A 127 0.86 1.97 -8.85
C PRO A 127 1.44 3.23 -9.49
N PHE A 128 0.89 3.69 -10.62
CA PHE A 128 1.35 4.89 -11.31
C PHE A 128 0.96 6.17 -10.57
N SER A 129 -0.30 6.30 -10.18
CA SER A 129 -0.77 7.47 -9.42
C SER A 129 -0.16 7.53 -8.02
N GLY A 130 0.11 6.37 -7.40
CA GLY A 130 0.80 6.29 -6.12
C GLY A 130 2.23 6.81 -6.17
N VAL A 131 2.99 6.48 -7.24
CA VAL A 131 4.32 7.04 -7.48
C VAL A 131 4.24 8.56 -7.64
N SER A 132 3.30 9.07 -8.43
CA SER A 132 3.15 10.51 -8.63
C SER A 132 2.89 11.26 -7.31
N LEU A 133 2.03 10.73 -6.44
CA LEU A 133 1.77 11.31 -5.12
C LEU A 133 3.02 11.28 -4.22
N ALA A 134 3.75 10.17 -4.23
CA ALA A 134 4.94 9.99 -3.42
C ALA A 134 6.09 10.90 -3.86
N GLU A 135 6.36 11.00 -5.17
CA GLU A 135 7.39 11.90 -5.72
C GLU A 135 7.10 13.37 -5.40
N GLU A 136 5.85 13.80 -5.46
CA GLU A 136 5.44 15.16 -5.09
C GLU A 136 5.77 15.48 -3.62
N CYS A 137 5.74 14.48 -2.75
CA CYS A 137 6.11 14.61 -1.34
C CYS A 137 7.63 14.41 -1.09
N GLY A 138 8.42 14.21 -2.13
CA GLY A 138 9.86 13.97 -2.02
C GLY A 138 10.22 12.61 -1.42
N VAL A 139 9.34 11.61 -1.54
CA VAL A 139 9.62 10.22 -1.17
C VAL A 139 10.74 9.68 -2.06
N PRO A 140 11.76 8.98 -1.50
CA PRO A 140 12.93 8.54 -2.28
C PRO A 140 12.58 7.47 -3.31
N PRO A 141 13.38 7.37 -4.41
CA PRO A 141 13.11 6.49 -5.55
C PRO A 141 13.01 5.01 -5.15
N GLU A 142 13.70 4.56 -4.11
CA GLU A 142 13.65 3.19 -3.60
C GLU A 142 12.23 2.83 -3.10
N VAL A 143 11.58 3.76 -2.44
CA VAL A 143 10.19 3.60 -1.98
C VAL A 143 9.21 3.72 -3.17
N CYS A 144 9.43 4.69 -4.07
CA CYS A 144 8.65 4.83 -5.30
C CYS A 144 8.71 3.56 -6.17
N HIS A 145 9.88 2.89 -6.20
CA HIS A 145 10.04 1.60 -6.86
C HIS A 145 9.13 0.51 -6.26
N ILE A 146 9.03 0.45 -4.92
CA ILE A 146 8.11 -0.49 -4.26
C ILE A 146 6.66 -0.20 -4.69
N ILE A 147 6.23 1.06 -4.67
CA ILE A 147 4.88 1.46 -5.09
C ILE A 147 4.62 1.04 -6.54
N ALA A 148 5.56 1.32 -7.45
CA ALA A 148 5.45 0.98 -8.87
C ALA A 148 5.39 -0.52 -9.13
N ALA A 149 6.16 -1.32 -8.35
CA ALA A 149 6.43 -2.71 -8.64
C ALA A 149 5.67 -3.72 -7.75
N HIS A 150 4.87 -3.28 -6.76
CA HIS A 150 4.22 -4.20 -5.83
C HIS A 150 3.14 -5.06 -6.50
N ALA A 151 2.42 -4.54 -7.49
CA ALA A 151 1.33 -5.22 -8.21
C ALA A 151 1.83 -5.86 -9.52
N HIS A 152 0.91 -6.35 -10.36
CA HIS A 152 1.22 -6.98 -11.65
C HIS A 152 1.95 -6.06 -12.62
N GLU A 153 1.78 -4.75 -12.50
CA GLU A 153 2.49 -3.76 -13.31
C GLU A 153 4.01 -3.88 -13.16
N GLY A 154 4.49 -4.44 -12.03
CA GLY A 154 5.90 -4.71 -11.76
C GLY A 154 6.43 -6.04 -12.27
N ASP A 155 5.64 -6.90 -12.92
CA ASP A 155 6.09 -8.26 -13.29
C ASP A 155 7.14 -8.27 -14.40
N LEU A 156 7.29 -7.18 -15.15
CA LEU A 156 8.29 -7.02 -16.20
C LEU A 156 9.56 -6.27 -15.74
N VAL A 157 9.64 -5.86 -14.49
CA VAL A 157 10.80 -5.15 -13.94
C VAL A 157 11.50 -5.98 -12.85
N LYS A 158 12.78 -5.71 -12.62
CA LYS A 158 13.49 -6.32 -11.49
C LYS A 158 13.08 -5.62 -10.21
N ARG A 159 12.54 -6.36 -9.26
CA ARG A 159 12.21 -5.85 -7.91
C ARG A 159 13.45 -5.84 -7.01
N THR A 160 13.57 -4.82 -6.16
CA THR A 160 14.48 -4.87 -5.00
C THR A 160 14.01 -5.90 -3.98
N THR A 161 14.82 -6.21 -2.98
CA THR A 161 14.43 -7.13 -1.91
C THR A 161 13.17 -6.65 -1.20
N GLU A 162 13.08 -5.36 -0.87
CA GLU A 162 11.93 -4.75 -0.23
C GLU A 162 10.68 -4.83 -1.12
N ALA A 163 10.83 -4.57 -2.43
CA ALA A 163 9.74 -4.67 -3.38
C ALA A 163 9.23 -6.12 -3.53
N TYR A 164 10.11 -7.13 -3.47
CA TYR A 164 9.71 -8.54 -3.41
C TYR A 164 8.93 -8.85 -2.15
N ILE A 165 9.39 -8.38 -0.98
CA ILE A 165 8.70 -8.61 0.29
C ILE A 165 7.28 -8.03 0.24
N VAL A 166 7.12 -6.76 -0.18
CA VAL A 166 5.81 -6.11 -0.26
C VAL A 166 4.92 -6.79 -1.28
N HIS A 167 5.44 -7.13 -2.47
CA HIS A 167 4.71 -7.87 -3.50
C HIS A 167 4.16 -9.19 -2.96
N HIS A 168 5.00 -10.01 -2.31
CA HIS A 168 4.57 -11.30 -1.79
C HIS A 168 3.64 -11.16 -0.58
N ALA A 169 3.84 -10.19 0.29
CA ALA A 169 2.92 -9.91 1.39
C ALA A 169 1.52 -9.52 0.89
N ASP A 170 1.45 -8.66 -0.14
CA ASP A 170 0.19 -8.26 -0.78
C ASP A 170 -0.50 -9.46 -1.44
N PHE A 171 0.20 -10.20 -2.30
CA PHE A 171 -0.38 -11.32 -3.02
C PHE A 171 -0.73 -12.52 -2.14
N MET A 172 0.04 -12.78 -1.07
CA MET A 172 -0.26 -13.82 -0.09
C MET A 172 -1.58 -13.55 0.64
N THR A 173 -1.93 -12.28 0.83
CA THR A 173 -3.18 -11.86 1.48
C THR A 173 -4.32 -11.58 0.49
N PHE A 174 -4.04 -11.47 -0.82
CA PHE A 174 -5.03 -11.27 -1.88
C PHE A 174 -5.47 -12.57 -2.57
N LEU A 175 -4.51 -13.42 -3.00
CA LEU A 175 -4.80 -14.60 -3.81
C LEU A 175 -5.76 -15.61 -3.14
N PRO A 176 -5.70 -15.86 -1.81
CA PRO A 176 -6.66 -16.74 -1.16
C PRO A 176 -8.12 -16.25 -1.26
N PHE A 177 -8.35 -14.94 -1.31
CA PHE A 177 -9.69 -14.40 -1.55
C PHE A 177 -10.15 -14.59 -2.99
N LYS A 178 -9.21 -14.51 -3.94
CA LYS A 178 -9.51 -14.62 -5.37
C LYS A 178 -9.71 -16.06 -5.83
N SER A 179 -8.92 -17.02 -5.33
CA SER A 179 -8.81 -18.36 -5.94
C SER A 179 -8.50 -19.50 -4.96
N ARG A 180 -8.88 -19.38 -3.67
CA ARG A 180 -8.70 -20.48 -2.72
C ARG A 180 -9.59 -21.69 -3.04
N LEU A 181 -9.08 -22.89 -2.78
CA LEU A 181 -9.93 -24.08 -2.69
C LEU A 181 -10.79 -23.96 -1.41
N ILE A 182 -12.10 -24.07 -1.59
CA ILE A 182 -13.04 -24.20 -0.46
C ILE A 182 -13.22 -25.70 -0.25
N VAL A 183 -12.68 -26.19 0.88
CA VAL A 183 -12.77 -27.58 1.32
C VAL A 183 -13.92 -27.73 2.27
#